data_8d8bd03d547d09ad7ebd3106b3809e7d
#
_entry.id   8d8bd03d547d09ad7ebd3106b3809e7d
#
_cell.length_a   1.000
_cell.length_b   1.000
_cell.length_c   1.000
_cell.angle_alpha   90.00
_cell.angle_beta   90.00
_cell.angle_gamma   90.00
#
_symmetry.space_group_name_H-M   'P 1'
#
loop_
_entity.id
_entity.type
_entity.pdbx_description
1 polymer ?
#
loop_
_entity_poly.entity_id
_entity_poly.type
_entity_poly.pdbx_seq_one_letter_code
_entity_poly.pdbx_strand_id
1 'polypeptide(L)'
;MEYEISNRLSGVHGSMIRELFKLGASKDIISFGGGNPSAETFPCKEIEEIAAKGLGENPVSLLQYGLSEGYTPLRDTMKKYLEKKEGFDFENNELFIVSGGQQCADLTTKALVNEGDVV
;
A
#
# COMPACT_ATOMS: atom_id res chain seq x y z
N MET A 1 -18.89 -9.93 28.15
CA MET A 1 -19.61 -9.73 26.90
C MET A 1 -18.90 -10.62 25.87
N GLU A 2 -19.55 -11.67 25.41
CA GLU A 2 -19.00 -12.55 24.37
C GLU A 2 -19.42 -11.97 23.02
N TYR A 3 -18.47 -11.77 22.11
CA TYR A 3 -18.74 -11.32 20.74
C TYR A 3 -18.79 -12.53 19.81
N GLU A 4 -19.83 -12.66 19.00
CA GLU A 4 -19.84 -13.62 17.90
C GLU A 4 -18.93 -13.13 16.77
N ILE A 5 -17.93 -13.93 16.43
CA ILE A 5 -17.04 -13.68 15.32
C ILE A 5 -17.68 -14.20 14.04
N SER A 6 -17.65 -13.41 12.97
CA SER A 6 -18.21 -13.82 11.68
C SER A 6 -17.54 -15.11 11.15
N ASN A 7 -18.28 -15.90 10.41
CA ASN A 7 -17.78 -17.13 9.79
C ASN A 7 -16.54 -16.91 8.90
N ARG A 8 -16.39 -15.70 8.34
CA ARG A 8 -15.20 -15.32 7.55
C ARG A 8 -13.92 -15.28 8.37
N LEU A 9 -14.03 -14.95 9.66
CA LEU A 9 -12.87 -14.80 10.54
C LEU A 9 -12.70 -15.99 11.48
N SER A 10 -13.69 -16.85 11.65
CA SER A 10 -13.62 -17.99 12.57
C SER A 10 -12.53 -19.01 12.23
N GLY A 11 -12.13 -19.10 10.94
CA GLY A 11 -11.05 -19.95 10.46
C GLY A 11 -9.69 -19.24 10.29
N VAL A 12 -9.59 -17.94 10.63
CA VAL A 12 -8.36 -17.18 10.46
C VAL A 12 -7.46 -17.38 11.68
N HIS A 13 -6.35 -18.08 11.48
CA HIS A 13 -5.31 -18.25 12.49
C HIS A 13 -4.28 -17.12 12.40
N GLY A 14 -3.56 -16.85 13.51
CA GLY A 14 -2.49 -15.86 13.56
C GLY A 14 -1.42 -16.14 12.50
N SER A 15 -0.93 -15.09 11.84
CA SER A 15 0.11 -15.23 10.81
C SER A 15 1.42 -15.70 11.44
N MET A 16 1.92 -16.85 10.99
CA MET A 16 3.23 -17.38 11.39
C MET A 16 4.37 -16.39 11.07
N ILE A 17 4.26 -15.66 9.97
CA ILE A 17 5.21 -14.59 9.60
C ILE A 17 5.25 -13.50 10.67
N ARG A 18 4.10 -13.12 11.21
CA ARG A 18 4.02 -12.09 12.26
C ARG A 18 4.69 -12.54 13.57
N GLU A 19 4.61 -13.82 13.91
CA GLU A 19 5.34 -14.38 15.06
C GLU A 19 6.86 -14.40 14.80
N LEU A 20 7.29 -14.74 13.60
CA LEU A 20 8.70 -14.64 13.21
C LEU A 20 9.24 -13.21 13.30
N PHE A 21 8.45 -12.20 12.90
CA PHE A 21 8.84 -10.80 13.06
C PHE A 21 8.99 -10.39 14.54
N LYS A 22 8.12 -10.87 15.42
CA LYS A 22 8.27 -10.62 16.88
C LYS A 22 9.57 -11.22 17.43
N LEU A 23 9.92 -12.44 17.02
CA LEU A 23 11.17 -13.07 17.41
C LEU A 23 12.39 -12.33 16.85
N GLY A 24 12.32 -11.87 15.60
CA GLY A 24 13.39 -11.12 14.92
C GLY A 24 13.57 -9.67 15.43
N ALA A 25 12.69 -9.16 16.29
CA ALA A 25 12.79 -7.81 16.84
C ALA A 25 13.85 -7.67 17.93
N SER A 26 14.42 -8.78 18.43
CA SER A 26 15.54 -8.73 19.40
C SER A 26 16.80 -8.22 18.71
N LYS A 27 17.54 -7.33 19.39
CA LYS A 27 18.81 -6.77 18.89
C LYS A 27 19.93 -7.80 18.73
N ASP A 28 19.80 -8.95 19.37
CA ASP A 28 20.78 -10.02 19.34
C ASP A 28 20.55 -11.04 18.23
N ILE A 29 19.50 -10.84 17.42
CA ILE A 29 19.12 -11.76 16.35
C ILE A 29 19.26 -11.09 14.99
N ILE A 30 20.06 -11.68 14.12
CA ILE A 30 20.08 -11.31 12.69
C ILE A 30 19.00 -12.14 12.01
N SER A 31 17.88 -11.48 11.68
CA SER A 31 16.71 -12.14 11.09
C SER A 31 16.79 -12.15 9.56
N PHE A 32 16.69 -13.35 9.00
CA PHE A 32 16.44 -13.56 7.56
C PHE A 32 14.98 -13.95 7.26
N GLY A 33 14.11 -13.86 8.25
CA GLY A 33 12.72 -14.30 8.18
C GLY A 33 11.77 -13.35 7.45
N GLY A 34 12.23 -12.17 7.04
CA GLY A 34 11.39 -11.22 6.31
C GLY A 34 12.20 -10.18 5.55
N GLY A 35 11.67 -9.73 4.41
CA GLY A 35 12.28 -8.74 3.53
C GLY A 35 12.05 -7.29 3.97
N ASN A 36 12.30 -6.95 5.23
CA ASN A 36 12.19 -5.57 5.67
C ASN A 36 13.32 -4.72 5.08
N PRO A 37 13.02 -3.53 4.53
CA PRO A 37 14.05 -2.60 4.12
C PRO A 37 14.95 -2.20 5.29
N SER A 38 16.24 -1.98 5.02
CA SER A 38 17.15 -1.45 6.05
C SER A 38 16.71 -0.04 6.47
N ALA A 39 16.67 0.22 7.77
CA ALA A 39 16.31 1.54 8.30
C ALA A 39 17.25 2.66 7.81
N GLU A 40 18.51 2.32 7.52
CA GLU A 40 19.50 3.25 6.99
C GLU A 40 19.20 3.75 5.57
N THR A 41 18.34 3.01 4.84
CA THR A 41 17.93 3.39 3.47
C THR A 41 16.68 4.27 3.42
N PHE A 42 16.09 4.59 4.56
CA PHE A 42 14.90 5.44 4.60
C PHE A 42 15.26 6.89 4.29
N PRO A 43 14.64 7.51 3.28
CA PRO A 43 14.90 8.90 2.89
C PRO A 43 14.18 9.88 3.83
N CYS A 44 14.50 9.81 5.15
CA CYS A 44 13.75 10.55 6.17
C CYS A 44 13.84 12.08 5.99
N LYS A 45 15.00 12.60 5.60
CA LYS A 45 15.20 14.05 5.38
C LYS A 45 14.40 14.55 4.20
N GLU A 46 14.43 13.81 3.10
CA GLU A 46 13.69 14.13 1.88
C GLU A 46 12.18 14.11 2.15
N ILE A 47 11.69 13.14 2.92
CA ILE A 47 10.27 13.06 3.31
C ILE A 47 9.89 14.24 4.22
N GLU A 48 10.74 14.60 5.19
CA GLU A 48 10.53 15.74 6.06
C GLU A 48 10.43 17.06 5.26
N GLU A 49 11.36 17.30 4.36
CA GLU A 49 11.41 18.49 3.50
C GLU A 49 10.17 18.58 2.60
N ILE A 50 9.79 17.47 1.96
CA ILE A 50 8.61 17.40 1.09
C ILE A 50 7.33 17.65 1.90
N ALA A 51 7.22 17.05 3.07
CA ALA A 51 6.06 17.23 3.95
C ALA A 51 5.94 18.67 4.46
N ALA A 52 7.05 19.25 4.92
CA ALA A 52 7.10 20.63 5.39
C ALA A 52 6.72 21.63 4.28
N LYS A 53 7.29 21.44 3.08
CA LYS A 53 6.97 22.25 1.92
C LYS A 53 5.49 22.14 1.52
N GLY A 54 4.99 20.93 1.39
CA GLY A 54 3.61 20.68 0.99
C GLY A 54 2.59 21.27 1.96
N LEU A 55 2.81 21.07 3.26
CA LEU A 55 1.95 21.64 4.29
C LEU A 55 2.03 23.17 4.38
N GLY A 56 3.20 23.74 4.08
CA GLY A 56 3.37 25.20 4.05
C GLY A 56 2.74 25.86 2.84
N GLU A 57 2.83 25.25 1.67
CA GLU A 57 2.39 25.83 0.40
C GLU A 57 0.92 25.50 0.07
N ASN A 58 0.47 24.29 0.36
CA ASN A 58 -0.87 23.83 -0.07
C ASN A 58 -1.50 22.82 0.92
N PRO A 59 -1.72 23.21 2.18
CA PRO A 59 -2.22 22.29 3.21
C PRO A 59 -3.60 21.71 2.89
N VAL A 60 -4.47 22.51 2.28
CA VAL A 60 -5.83 22.05 1.94
C VAL A 60 -5.80 20.92 0.94
N SER A 61 -4.97 20.98 -0.09
CA SER A 61 -4.82 19.92 -1.09
C SER A 61 -4.30 18.62 -0.49
N LEU A 62 -3.47 18.71 0.56
CA LEU A 62 -2.87 17.53 1.19
C LEU A 62 -3.77 16.89 2.26
N LEU A 63 -4.60 17.68 2.93
CA LEU A 63 -5.36 17.24 4.11
C LEU A 63 -6.84 17.04 3.85
N GLN A 64 -7.37 17.54 2.73
CA GLN A 64 -8.77 17.41 2.35
C GLN A 64 -9.03 16.08 1.64
N TYR A 65 -10.29 15.69 1.57
CA TYR A 65 -10.73 14.58 0.72
C TYR A 65 -10.34 14.82 -0.73
N GLY A 66 -9.81 13.76 -1.36
CA GLY A 66 -9.41 13.75 -2.77
C GLY A 66 -10.37 12.95 -3.65
N LEU A 67 -9.99 12.80 -4.91
CA LEU A 67 -10.67 11.93 -5.86
C LEU A 67 -10.45 10.45 -5.50
N SER A 68 -11.45 9.62 -5.76
CA SER A 68 -11.36 8.18 -5.49
C SER A 68 -10.24 7.49 -6.26
N GLU A 69 -9.93 8.00 -7.45
CA GLU A 69 -8.86 7.51 -8.32
C GLU A 69 -7.46 7.88 -7.81
N GLY A 70 -7.38 8.79 -6.87
CA GLY A 70 -6.14 9.30 -6.29
C GLY A 70 -5.77 10.71 -6.73
N TYR A 71 -4.77 11.25 -6.08
CA TYR A 71 -4.27 12.61 -6.30
C TYR A 71 -3.76 12.81 -7.73
N THR A 72 -4.39 13.71 -8.49
CA THR A 72 -4.12 13.89 -9.93
C THR A 72 -2.65 14.11 -10.26
N PRO A 73 -1.89 15.01 -9.59
CA PRO A 73 -0.47 15.18 -9.91
C PRO A 73 0.39 13.93 -9.69
N LEU A 74 0.02 13.09 -8.72
CA LEU A 74 0.69 11.79 -8.52
C LEU A 74 0.36 10.83 -9.66
N ARG A 75 -0.91 10.73 -10.05
CA ARG A 75 -1.35 9.89 -11.17
C ARG A 75 -0.63 10.28 -12.46
N ASP A 76 -0.56 11.57 -12.78
CA ASP A 76 0.10 12.08 -13.98
C ASP A 76 1.61 11.77 -13.98
N THR A 77 2.24 11.88 -12.81
CA THR A 77 3.66 11.55 -12.65
C THR A 77 3.90 10.06 -12.84
N MET A 78 3.04 9.23 -12.24
CA MET A 78 3.14 7.77 -12.36
C MET A 78 2.83 7.27 -13.76
N LYS A 79 1.84 7.86 -14.46
CA LYS A 79 1.57 7.54 -15.87
C LYS A 79 2.82 7.78 -16.71
N LYS A 80 3.42 8.95 -16.65
CA LYS A 80 4.66 9.28 -17.38
C LYS A 80 5.84 8.35 -17.04
N TYR A 81 5.95 7.98 -15.77
CA TYR A 81 6.99 7.05 -15.34
C TYR A 81 6.79 5.66 -15.95
N LEU A 82 5.57 5.12 -15.90
CA LEU A 82 5.23 3.79 -16.43
C LEU A 82 5.33 3.74 -17.95
N GLU A 83 4.88 4.78 -18.65
CA GLU A 83 5.06 4.91 -20.10
C GLU A 83 6.53 4.85 -20.49
N LYS A 84 7.36 5.65 -19.82
CA LYS A 84 8.78 5.76 -20.15
C LYS A 84 9.58 4.50 -19.78
N LYS A 85 9.29 3.90 -18.63
CA LYS A 85 10.11 2.82 -18.06
C LYS A 85 9.63 1.44 -18.48
N GLU A 86 8.31 1.24 -18.53
CA GLU A 86 7.70 -0.06 -18.75
C GLU A 86 6.99 -0.15 -20.13
N GLY A 87 6.94 0.95 -20.88
CA GLY A 87 6.25 1.00 -22.17
C GLY A 87 4.72 0.84 -22.03
N PHE A 88 4.16 1.20 -20.89
CA PHE A 88 2.74 1.04 -20.62
C PHE A 88 1.92 2.07 -21.40
N ASP A 89 0.84 1.63 -22.05
CA ASP A 89 -0.07 2.48 -22.81
C ASP A 89 -1.29 2.89 -21.96
N PHE A 90 -1.53 4.19 -21.85
CA PHE A 90 -2.67 4.76 -21.14
C PHE A 90 -3.80 5.25 -22.05
N GLU A 91 -3.76 4.99 -23.33
CA GLU A 91 -4.87 5.32 -24.24
C GLU A 91 -6.13 4.52 -23.89
N ASN A 92 -5.95 3.25 -23.51
CA ASN A 92 -7.03 2.33 -23.14
C ASN A 92 -6.95 1.83 -21.70
N ASN A 93 -6.10 2.42 -20.88
CA ASN A 93 -5.87 2.01 -19.50
C ASN A 93 -5.98 3.19 -18.54
N GLU A 94 -6.43 2.92 -17.33
CA GLU A 94 -6.50 3.89 -16.25
C GLU A 94 -5.61 3.51 -15.07
N LEU A 95 -5.18 4.52 -14.32
CA LEU A 95 -4.36 4.38 -13.14
C LEU A 95 -5.13 4.81 -11.89
N PHE A 96 -5.20 3.91 -10.92
CA PHE A 96 -5.73 4.18 -9.59
C PHE A 96 -4.62 4.12 -8.54
N ILE A 97 -4.63 5.07 -7.61
CA ILE A 97 -3.75 5.04 -6.44
C ILE A 97 -4.51 4.40 -5.29
N VAL A 98 -3.93 3.37 -4.71
CA VAL A 98 -4.52 2.61 -3.60
C VAL A 98 -3.59 2.58 -2.39
N SER A 99 -4.13 2.27 -1.22
CA SER A 99 -3.35 2.17 0.03
C SER A 99 -2.70 0.80 0.18
N GLY A 100 -1.73 0.53 -0.70
CA GLY A 100 -0.95 -0.71 -0.69
C GLY A 100 -1.60 -1.86 -1.44
N GLY A 101 -0.82 -2.94 -1.64
CA GLY A 101 -1.22 -4.09 -2.44
C GLY A 101 -2.43 -4.86 -1.91
N GLN A 102 -2.68 -4.86 -0.61
CA GLN A 102 -3.85 -5.52 -0.03
C GLN A 102 -5.16 -4.86 -0.48
N GLN A 103 -5.21 -3.53 -0.52
CA GLN A 103 -6.38 -2.83 -1.04
C GLN A 103 -6.55 -3.07 -2.54
N CYS A 104 -5.45 -3.11 -3.29
CA CYS A 104 -5.47 -3.45 -4.70
C CYS A 104 -6.10 -4.83 -4.93
N ALA A 105 -5.62 -5.86 -4.23
CA ALA A 105 -6.13 -7.22 -4.34
C ALA A 105 -7.62 -7.30 -3.94
N ASP A 106 -8.01 -6.68 -2.83
CA ASP A 106 -9.39 -6.68 -2.33
C ASP A 106 -10.35 -6.02 -3.34
N LEU A 107 -10.02 -4.84 -3.83
CA LEU A 107 -10.86 -4.11 -4.79
C LEU A 107 -10.94 -4.83 -6.14
N THR A 108 -9.82 -5.35 -6.65
CA THR A 108 -9.79 -6.09 -7.92
C THR A 108 -10.62 -7.36 -7.83
N THR A 109 -10.47 -8.12 -6.75
CA THR A 109 -11.26 -9.33 -6.52
C THR A 109 -12.76 -9.02 -6.44
N LYS A 110 -13.14 -7.98 -5.68
CA LYS A 110 -14.54 -7.57 -5.57
C LYS A 110 -15.16 -7.10 -6.89
N ALA A 111 -14.34 -6.48 -7.74
CA ALA A 111 -14.82 -5.93 -9.01
C ALA A 111 -14.92 -6.97 -10.12
N LEU A 112 -14.05 -7.98 -10.14
CA LEU A 112 -13.85 -8.85 -11.30
C LEU A 112 -14.13 -10.33 -11.04
N VAL A 113 -14.25 -10.78 -9.77
CA VAL A 113 -14.31 -12.19 -9.42
C VAL A 113 -15.67 -12.55 -8.79
N ASN A 114 -16.28 -13.59 -9.30
CA ASN A 114 -17.52 -14.17 -8.78
C ASN A 114 -17.25 -15.48 -8.02
N GLU A 115 -18.26 -15.96 -7.31
CA GLU A 115 -18.20 -17.26 -6.66
C GLU A 115 -18.04 -18.39 -7.69
N GLY A 116 -17.00 -19.22 -7.50
CA GLY A 116 -16.65 -20.30 -8.41
C GLY A 116 -15.56 -19.96 -9.43
N ASP A 117 -15.16 -18.70 -9.55
CA ASP A 117 -14.03 -18.31 -10.41
C ASP A 117 -12.70 -18.79 -9.81
N VAL A 118 -11.74 -19.06 -10.69
CA VAL A 118 -10.38 -19.45 -10.31
C VAL A 118 -9.48 -18.20 -10.32
N VAL A 119 -8.76 -18.00 -9.22
CA VAL A 119 -7.87 -16.83 -9.03
C VAL A 119 -6.44 -17.32 -8.80
#